data_b1cc9a90aebb6df7e1493a0007b37442
#
_entry.id   b1cc9a90aebb6df7e1493a0007b37442
#
_cell.length_a   1.000
_cell.length_b   1.000
_cell.length_c   1.000
_cell.angle_alpha   90.00
_cell.angle_beta   90.00
_cell.angle_gamma   90.00
#
_symmetry.space_group_name_H-M   'P 1'
#
loop_
_entity.id
_entity.type
_entity.pdbx_description
1 polymer ?
#
loop_
_entity_poly.entity_id
_entity_poly.type
_entity_poly.pdbx_seq_one_letter_code
_entity_poly.pdbx_strand_id
1 'polypeptide(L)'
;MNVSNDITKAKQRFGIIGNAPSLNRAIEVALLIAPTDVSALVTGESGVGKESFPQIIHNNSARKHGPYIAVNCGAIPEGTIDSELFGHKKGSFTDAVSERKGYFEVADGGTIFLDEVGELPLPTQARLLRVLESGEFMKVGSSQVQRTNIRVVAATNVDLQDAIKRKKFREDLYYRLNTVTIELPPLRDRGDDIRLLFRKFAADFADKYRMPPIRLNEEAQSLLLAYNWPGNIRQLRNIVERLSVIAEDREISKELLREHLPANAEVRHPAIIRVSHMEDNYRSFDNNSAKGDIPGGSMEMLYKMIYDLKNEVSDLSRHLHKAMDARAPHGVDTAPTSYVDSSIRTLPTAIVSPINERGAFVEAIPRDMTVPVTHNLGSEFSTSDYEEILNSDRTLSLEEMEQEYIKMILKRNNGVRKKTADDLKISERTLYRKLKEHDLD
;
A
#
# COMPACT_ATOMS: atom_id res chain seq x y z
N MET A 1 -15.93 -26.54 1.07
CA MET A 1 -14.64 -25.96 0.60
C MET A 1 -13.66 -25.96 1.75
N ASN A 2 -12.42 -26.41 1.53
CA ASN A 2 -11.41 -26.41 2.59
C ASN A 2 -10.69 -25.06 2.55
N VAL A 3 -11.25 -24.05 3.22
CA VAL A 3 -10.84 -22.63 3.20
C VAL A 3 -9.32 -22.46 3.39
N SER A 4 -8.72 -23.28 4.27
CA SER A 4 -7.27 -23.25 4.52
C SER A 4 -6.45 -23.63 3.29
N ASN A 5 -6.92 -24.59 2.50
CA ASN A 5 -6.24 -25.04 1.28
C ASN A 5 -6.34 -23.97 0.17
N ASP A 6 -7.49 -23.33 0.06
CA ASP A 6 -7.70 -22.27 -0.96
C ASP A 6 -6.89 -21.01 -0.65
N ILE A 7 -6.74 -20.62 0.63
CA ILE A 7 -5.84 -19.56 1.06
C ILE A 7 -4.39 -19.89 0.70
N THR A 8 -3.94 -21.14 0.95
CA THR A 8 -2.58 -21.57 0.64
C THR A 8 -2.29 -21.51 -0.86
N LYS A 9 -3.23 -21.99 -1.69
CA LYS A 9 -3.12 -21.92 -3.15
C LYS A 9 -3.07 -20.45 -3.63
N ALA A 10 -3.91 -19.57 -3.07
CA ALA A 10 -3.89 -18.16 -3.42
C ALA A 10 -2.54 -17.52 -3.07
N LYS A 11 -1.99 -17.77 -1.86
CA LYS A 11 -0.68 -17.28 -1.47
C LYS A 11 0.42 -17.73 -2.43
N GLN A 12 0.46 -19.01 -2.77
CA GLN A 12 1.46 -19.57 -3.70
C GLN A 12 1.34 -18.94 -5.09
N ARG A 13 0.11 -18.83 -5.61
CA ARG A 13 -0.13 -18.30 -6.96
C ARG A 13 0.22 -16.83 -7.10
N PHE A 14 -0.05 -16.01 -6.07
CA PHE A 14 0.14 -14.56 -6.11
C PHE A 14 1.38 -14.10 -5.34
N GLY A 15 2.23 -15.02 -4.87
CA GLY A 15 3.48 -14.69 -4.18
C GLY A 15 3.29 -14.00 -2.83
N ILE A 16 2.15 -14.24 -2.15
CA ILE A 16 1.86 -13.63 -0.85
C ILE A 16 2.54 -14.43 0.24
N ILE A 17 3.39 -13.76 1.02
CA ILE A 17 4.17 -14.36 2.09
C ILE A 17 3.63 -13.92 3.44
N GLY A 18 3.47 -14.89 4.33
CA GLY A 18 3.05 -14.64 5.70
C GLY A 18 1.91 -15.55 6.14
N ASN A 19 1.75 -15.65 7.47
CA ASN A 19 0.75 -16.49 8.12
C ASN A 19 -0.08 -15.72 9.17
N ALA A 20 0.10 -14.40 9.25
CA ALA A 20 -0.68 -13.58 10.16
C ALA A 20 -2.19 -13.82 9.98
N PRO A 21 -2.95 -14.02 11.09
CA PRO A 21 -4.39 -14.31 11.00
C PRO A 21 -5.17 -13.21 10.28
N SER A 22 -4.81 -11.95 10.47
CA SER A 22 -5.42 -10.79 9.79
C SER A 22 -5.20 -10.83 8.27
N LEU A 23 -3.99 -11.19 7.82
CA LEU A 23 -3.68 -11.39 6.40
C LEU A 23 -4.50 -12.56 5.82
N ASN A 24 -4.59 -13.69 6.53
CA ASN A 24 -5.36 -14.83 6.11
C ASN A 24 -6.84 -14.48 5.97
N ARG A 25 -7.38 -13.70 6.92
CA ARG A 25 -8.76 -13.21 6.89
C ARG A 25 -9.01 -12.32 5.67
N ALA A 26 -8.10 -11.42 5.35
CA ALA A 26 -8.21 -10.59 4.15
C ALA A 26 -8.26 -11.43 2.86
N ILE A 27 -7.41 -12.45 2.74
CA ILE A 27 -7.41 -13.38 1.60
C ILE A 27 -8.72 -14.18 1.54
N GLU A 28 -9.21 -14.65 2.68
CA GLU A 28 -10.49 -15.37 2.78
C GLU A 28 -11.64 -14.52 2.25
N VAL A 29 -11.74 -13.25 2.68
CA VAL A 29 -12.76 -12.30 2.19
C VAL A 29 -12.63 -12.10 0.68
N ALA A 30 -11.40 -11.92 0.16
CA ALA A 30 -11.17 -11.76 -1.27
C ALA A 30 -11.65 -12.99 -2.08
N LEU A 31 -11.37 -14.20 -1.60
CA LEU A 31 -11.83 -15.44 -2.23
C LEU A 31 -13.35 -15.61 -2.15
N LEU A 32 -13.96 -15.22 -1.02
CA LEU A 32 -15.42 -15.32 -0.80
C LEU A 32 -16.18 -14.43 -1.78
N ILE A 33 -15.72 -13.20 -2.02
CA ILE A 33 -16.39 -12.26 -2.91
C ILE A 33 -16.03 -12.45 -4.40
N ALA A 34 -14.97 -13.22 -4.68
CA ALA A 34 -14.49 -13.40 -6.05
C ALA A 34 -15.59 -13.90 -7.04
N PRO A 35 -16.47 -14.87 -6.69
CA PRO A 35 -17.52 -15.35 -7.60
C PRO A 35 -18.62 -14.32 -7.87
N THR A 36 -18.71 -13.24 -7.12
CA THR A 36 -19.74 -12.21 -7.25
C THR A 36 -19.22 -11.02 -8.07
N ASP A 37 -20.12 -10.16 -8.56
CA ASP A 37 -19.78 -8.91 -9.25
C ASP A 37 -19.76 -7.69 -8.31
N VAL A 38 -19.78 -7.92 -7.00
CA VAL A 38 -19.81 -6.86 -5.99
C VAL A 38 -18.50 -6.05 -6.03
N SER A 39 -18.62 -4.73 -5.90
CA SER A 39 -17.48 -3.83 -5.75
C SER A 39 -16.75 -4.12 -4.43
N ALA A 40 -15.43 -4.04 -4.45
CA ALA A 40 -14.60 -4.23 -3.26
C ALA A 40 -13.65 -3.04 -3.08
N LEU A 41 -13.50 -2.61 -1.82
CA LEU A 41 -12.57 -1.58 -1.41
C LEU A 41 -11.45 -2.23 -0.58
N VAL A 42 -10.22 -2.19 -1.09
CA VAL A 42 -9.02 -2.69 -0.41
C VAL A 42 -8.37 -1.54 0.34
N THR A 43 -8.35 -1.60 1.66
CA THR A 43 -7.76 -0.55 2.51
C THR A 43 -6.48 -1.04 3.18
N GLY A 44 -5.59 -0.11 3.48
CA GLY A 44 -4.34 -0.39 4.18
C GLY A 44 -3.26 0.60 3.83
N GLU A 45 -2.21 0.65 4.64
CA GLU A 45 -1.09 1.57 4.46
C GLU A 45 -0.37 1.39 3.12
N SER A 46 0.40 2.41 2.71
CA SER A 46 1.24 2.28 1.51
C SER A 46 2.28 1.17 1.67
N GLY A 47 2.48 0.36 0.61
CA GLY A 47 3.48 -0.71 0.60
C GLY A 47 3.11 -1.99 1.33
N VAL A 48 1.82 -2.20 1.74
CA VAL A 48 1.37 -3.45 2.39
C VAL A 48 1.07 -4.60 1.41
N GLY A 49 1.03 -4.32 0.08
CA GLY A 49 0.77 -5.31 -0.97
C GLY A 49 -0.68 -5.36 -1.44
N LYS A 50 -1.37 -4.22 -1.49
CA LYS A 50 -2.77 -4.12 -1.95
C LYS A 50 -2.99 -4.66 -3.37
N GLU A 51 -2.01 -4.53 -4.25
CA GLU A 51 -2.07 -4.92 -5.66
C GLU A 51 -2.34 -6.42 -5.92
N SER A 52 -2.04 -7.28 -4.95
CA SER A 52 -2.27 -8.72 -5.09
C SER A 52 -3.75 -9.10 -4.95
N PHE A 53 -4.54 -8.34 -4.21
CA PHE A 53 -5.92 -8.68 -3.87
C PHE A 53 -6.89 -8.56 -5.05
N PRO A 54 -6.84 -7.51 -5.89
CA PRO A 54 -7.64 -7.45 -7.11
C PRO A 54 -7.34 -8.61 -8.07
N GLN A 55 -6.09 -9.06 -8.13
CA GLN A 55 -5.70 -10.22 -8.93
C GLN A 55 -6.29 -11.52 -8.38
N ILE A 56 -6.31 -11.71 -7.04
CA ILE A 56 -6.99 -12.83 -6.39
C ILE A 56 -8.47 -12.83 -6.77
N ILE A 57 -9.14 -11.68 -6.64
CA ILE A 57 -10.55 -11.52 -6.94
C ILE A 57 -10.83 -11.83 -8.42
N HIS A 58 -10.10 -11.21 -9.34
CA HIS A 58 -10.28 -11.40 -10.77
C HIS A 58 -10.07 -12.86 -11.19
N ASN A 59 -8.96 -13.47 -10.78
CA ASN A 59 -8.59 -14.82 -11.19
C ASN A 59 -9.52 -15.93 -10.64
N ASN A 60 -10.28 -15.63 -9.57
CA ASN A 60 -11.26 -16.55 -9.00
C ASN A 60 -12.70 -16.15 -9.31
N SER A 61 -12.92 -15.14 -10.20
CA SER A 61 -14.23 -14.66 -10.63
C SER A 61 -14.75 -15.36 -11.88
N ALA A 62 -16.03 -15.13 -12.20
CA ALA A 62 -16.61 -15.51 -13.48
C ALA A 62 -15.94 -14.78 -14.67
N ARG A 63 -15.32 -13.60 -14.41
CA ARG A 63 -14.63 -12.75 -15.39
C ARG A 63 -13.14 -13.05 -15.56
N LYS A 64 -12.62 -14.17 -15.04
CA LYS A 64 -11.19 -14.53 -15.06
C LYS A 64 -10.54 -14.63 -16.44
N HIS A 65 -11.35 -14.73 -17.48
CA HIS A 65 -10.91 -14.76 -18.89
C HIS A 65 -11.14 -13.41 -19.60
N GLY A 66 -11.79 -12.46 -18.94
CA GLY A 66 -11.96 -11.08 -19.42
C GLY A 66 -10.71 -10.23 -19.20
N PRO A 67 -10.70 -8.99 -19.72
CA PRO A 67 -9.59 -8.08 -19.50
C PRO A 67 -9.46 -7.71 -18.02
N TYR A 68 -8.20 -7.63 -17.56
CA TYR A 68 -7.83 -7.10 -16.27
C TYR A 68 -6.99 -5.84 -16.47
N ILE A 69 -7.49 -4.70 -16.06
CA ILE A 69 -6.81 -3.41 -16.20
C ILE A 69 -6.53 -2.85 -14.81
N ALA A 70 -5.27 -2.55 -14.52
CA ALA A 70 -4.85 -1.89 -13.28
C ALA A 70 -4.44 -0.45 -13.59
N VAL A 71 -5.02 0.49 -12.86
CA VAL A 71 -4.78 1.93 -13.00
C VAL A 71 -4.40 2.50 -11.65
N ASN A 72 -3.26 3.18 -11.57
CA ASN A 72 -2.92 3.98 -10.40
C ASN A 72 -3.40 5.41 -10.63
N CYS A 73 -4.42 5.84 -9.88
CA CYS A 73 -5.06 7.15 -10.04
C CYS A 73 -4.13 8.30 -9.60
N GLY A 74 -3.27 8.07 -8.61
CA GLY A 74 -2.30 9.07 -8.14
C GLY A 74 -1.12 9.29 -9.10
N ALA A 75 -0.86 8.34 -10.00
CA ALA A 75 0.21 8.46 -10.99
C ALA A 75 -0.19 9.24 -12.26
N ILE A 76 -1.49 9.45 -12.49
CA ILE A 76 -2.02 10.15 -13.68
C ILE A 76 -2.27 11.62 -13.31
N PRO A 77 -1.73 12.59 -14.06
CA PRO A 77 -2.00 14.01 -13.81
C PRO A 77 -3.49 14.34 -13.88
N GLU A 78 -3.97 15.23 -12.99
CA GLU A 78 -5.38 15.64 -12.89
C GLU A 78 -5.96 16.10 -14.24
N GLY A 79 -5.17 16.84 -15.03
CA GLY A 79 -5.60 17.34 -16.35
C GLY A 79 -5.83 16.27 -17.43
N THR A 80 -5.34 15.06 -17.23
CA THR A 80 -5.42 13.96 -18.21
C THR A 80 -6.21 12.75 -17.72
N ILE A 81 -6.48 12.65 -16.41
CA ILE A 81 -7.11 11.48 -15.80
C ILE A 81 -8.47 11.13 -16.41
N ASP A 82 -9.29 12.13 -16.70
CA ASP A 82 -10.59 11.92 -17.36
C ASP A 82 -10.43 11.33 -18.77
N SER A 83 -9.46 11.82 -19.52
CA SER A 83 -9.15 11.34 -20.88
C SER A 83 -8.59 9.91 -20.87
N GLU A 84 -7.79 9.54 -19.86
CA GLU A 84 -7.27 8.18 -19.72
C GLU A 84 -8.35 7.19 -19.25
N LEU A 85 -9.18 7.57 -18.27
CA LEU A 85 -10.22 6.70 -17.73
C LEU A 85 -11.39 6.52 -18.73
N PHE A 86 -11.91 7.61 -19.29
CA PHE A 86 -13.14 7.60 -20.10
C PHE A 86 -12.90 7.67 -21.60
N GLY A 87 -11.66 7.99 -22.02
CA GLY A 87 -11.32 8.22 -23.42
C GLY A 87 -11.70 9.63 -23.91
N HIS A 88 -11.26 9.98 -25.10
CA HIS A 88 -11.53 11.29 -25.71
C HIS A 88 -11.81 11.20 -27.20
N LYS A 89 -12.57 12.17 -27.74
CA LYS A 89 -12.75 12.36 -29.16
C LYS A 89 -11.64 13.25 -29.72
N LYS A 90 -11.37 13.10 -31.01
CA LYS A 90 -10.48 14.01 -31.75
C LYS A 90 -10.93 15.47 -31.57
N GLY A 91 -9.97 16.35 -31.21
CA GLY A 91 -10.22 17.78 -31.04
C GLY A 91 -10.87 18.18 -29.72
N SER A 92 -10.95 17.29 -28.74
CA SER A 92 -11.52 17.59 -27.41
C SER A 92 -10.62 18.48 -26.52
N PHE A 93 -9.33 18.55 -26.83
CA PHE A 93 -8.33 19.46 -26.25
C PHE A 93 -7.19 19.68 -27.24
N THR A 94 -6.30 20.62 -26.97
CA THR A 94 -5.25 21.09 -27.91
C THR A 94 -4.41 19.97 -28.53
N ASP A 95 -4.11 18.93 -27.77
CA ASP A 95 -3.25 17.79 -28.19
C ASP A 95 -4.06 16.53 -28.60
N ALA A 96 -5.39 16.63 -28.69
CA ALA A 96 -6.25 15.51 -29.09
C ALA A 96 -6.25 15.31 -30.63
N VAL A 97 -5.12 14.87 -31.18
CA VAL A 97 -4.95 14.64 -32.63
C VAL A 97 -5.79 13.48 -33.16
N SER A 98 -6.03 12.46 -32.31
CA SER A 98 -6.80 11.26 -32.63
C SER A 98 -7.80 10.92 -31.52
N GLU A 99 -8.82 10.12 -31.85
CA GLU A 99 -9.71 9.54 -30.84
C GLU A 99 -8.96 8.41 -30.11
N ARG A 100 -9.09 8.34 -28.75
CA ARG A 100 -8.51 7.27 -27.95
C ARG A 100 -9.55 6.65 -27.01
N LYS A 101 -9.49 5.31 -26.91
CA LYS A 101 -10.31 4.56 -25.96
C LYS A 101 -9.80 4.77 -24.54
N GLY A 102 -10.73 4.92 -23.59
CA GLY A 102 -10.42 4.97 -22.17
C GLY A 102 -10.34 3.60 -21.53
N TYR A 103 -9.79 3.55 -20.31
CA TYR A 103 -9.65 2.29 -19.57
C TYR A 103 -10.98 1.59 -19.30
N PHE A 104 -12.09 2.33 -19.10
CA PHE A 104 -13.42 1.74 -18.93
C PHE A 104 -13.94 1.06 -20.18
N GLU A 105 -13.59 1.55 -21.37
CA GLU A 105 -13.93 0.91 -22.65
C GLU A 105 -13.08 -0.35 -22.88
N VAL A 106 -11.79 -0.30 -22.51
CA VAL A 106 -10.87 -1.43 -22.69
C VAL A 106 -11.17 -2.55 -21.69
N ALA A 107 -11.64 -2.22 -20.47
CA ALA A 107 -11.96 -3.18 -19.42
C ALA A 107 -13.34 -3.84 -19.58
N ASP A 108 -14.10 -3.52 -20.65
CA ASP A 108 -15.45 -4.04 -20.84
C ASP A 108 -15.48 -5.58 -20.80
N GLY A 109 -16.47 -6.14 -20.10
CA GLY A 109 -16.57 -7.58 -19.84
C GLY A 109 -15.60 -8.12 -18.78
N GLY A 110 -14.69 -7.29 -18.25
CA GLY A 110 -13.62 -7.68 -17.36
C GLY A 110 -13.66 -7.05 -15.96
N THR A 111 -12.47 -6.77 -15.44
CA THR A 111 -12.26 -6.15 -14.12
C THR A 111 -11.31 -4.98 -14.25
N ILE A 112 -11.67 -3.84 -13.67
CA ILE A 112 -10.78 -2.70 -13.49
C ILE A 112 -10.36 -2.59 -12.03
N PHE A 113 -9.08 -2.40 -11.81
CA PHE A 113 -8.50 -2.09 -10.50
C PHE A 113 -8.09 -0.62 -10.49
N LEU A 114 -8.63 0.13 -9.54
CA LEU A 114 -8.32 1.55 -9.31
C LEU A 114 -7.51 1.67 -8.02
N ASP A 115 -6.19 1.82 -8.15
CA ASP A 115 -5.33 2.08 -6.99
C ASP A 115 -5.30 3.58 -6.67
N GLU A 116 -5.16 3.89 -5.37
CA GLU A 116 -5.13 5.27 -4.86
C GLU A 116 -6.39 6.07 -5.27
N VAL A 117 -7.57 5.42 -5.17
CA VAL A 117 -8.85 6.03 -5.58
C VAL A 117 -9.17 7.33 -4.81
N GLY A 118 -8.58 7.50 -3.61
CA GLY A 118 -8.70 8.73 -2.81
C GLY A 118 -8.07 9.97 -3.45
N GLU A 119 -7.17 9.78 -4.43
CA GLU A 119 -6.49 10.87 -5.15
C GLU A 119 -7.28 11.37 -6.38
N LEU A 120 -8.43 10.75 -6.70
CA LEU A 120 -9.27 11.18 -7.83
C LEU A 120 -9.85 12.59 -7.60
N PRO A 121 -9.81 13.48 -8.59
CA PRO A 121 -10.50 14.76 -8.54
C PRO A 121 -12.03 14.62 -8.39
N LEU A 122 -12.69 15.53 -7.69
CA LEU A 122 -14.14 15.49 -7.47
C LEU A 122 -14.99 15.34 -8.75
N PRO A 123 -14.68 16.02 -9.88
CA PRO A 123 -15.38 15.81 -11.13
C PRO A 123 -15.25 14.37 -11.65
N THR A 124 -14.06 13.78 -11.57
CA THR A 124 -13.79 12.40 -11.98
C THR A 124 -14.51 11.40 -11.08
N GLN A 125 -14.60 11.68 -9.77
CA GLN A 125 -15.38 10.87 -8.82
C GLN A 125 -16.87 10.82 -9.21
N ALA A 126 -17.45 11.95 -9.64
CA ALA A 126 -18.85 11.99 -10.09
C ALA A 126 -19.09 11.15 -11.35
N ARG A 127 -18.12 11.14 -12.27
CA ARG A 127 -18.17 10.31 -13.48
C ARG A 127 -18.01 8.82 -13.17
N LEU A 128 -17.08 8.48 -12.24
CA LEU A 128 -16.90 7.12 -11.75
C LEU A 128 -18.16 6.57 -11.09
N LEU A 129 -18.86 7.38 -10.30
CA LEU A 129 -20.14 6.99 -9.69
C LEU A 129 -21.16 6.55 -10.73
N ARG A 130 -21.29 7.30 -11.85
CA ARG A 130 -22.19 6.92 -12.95
C ARG A 130 -21.82 5.56 -13.55
N VAL A 131 -20.54 5.29 -13.73
CA VAL A 131 -20.08 3.98 -14.22
C VAL A 131 -20.48 2.86 -13.25
N LEU A 132 -20.33 3.09 -11.93
CA LEU A 132 -20.66 2.11 -10.90
C LEU A 132 -22.16 1.86 -10.74
N GLU A 133 -23.00 2.86 -11.01
CA GLU A 133 -24.46 2.77 -10.84
C GLU A 133 -25.15 2.22 -12.09
N SER A 134 -24.88 2.81 -13.24
CA SER A 134 -25.59 2.51 -14.50
C SER A 134 -24.73 1.81 -15.55
N GLY A 135 -23.43 1.69 -15.34
CA GLY A 135 -22.48 1.21 -16.35
C GLY A 135 -22.30 2.21 -17.51
N GLU A 136 -22.70 3.48 -17.33
CA GLU A 136 -22.68 4.49 -18.38
C GLU A 136 -21.59 5.52 -18.18
N PHE A 137 -20.95 5.91 -19.27
CA PHE A 137 -19.97 6.99 -19.30
C PHE A 137 -19.99 7.73 -20.63
N MET A 138 -19.32 8.88 -20.69
CA MET A 138 -19.11 9.68 -21.89
C MET A 138 -17.64 9.99 -22.08
N LYS A 139 -17.14 9.90 -23.31
CA LYS A 139 -15.79 10.35 -23.67
C LYS A 139 -15.67 11.86 -23.47
N VAL A 140 -14.46 12.33 -23.20
CA VAL A 140 -14.16 13.76 -23.16
C VAL A 140 -14.42 14.36 -24.55
N GLY A 141 -15.14 15.50 -24.61
CA GLY A 141 -15.55 16.13 -25.83
C GLY A 141 -16.71 15.44 -26.59
N SER A 142 -17.44 14.52 -25.93
CA SER A 142 -18.60 13.83 -26.52
C SER A 142 -19.81 13.92 -25.59
N SER A 143 -20.99 14.10 -26.20
CA SER A 143 -22.29 13.94 -25.54
C SER A 143 -22.89 12.54 -25.69
N GLN A 144 -22.22 11.65 -26.42
CA GLN A 144 -22.71 10.28 -26.64
C GLN A 144 -22.44 9.42 -25.42
N VAL A 145 -23.51 8.83 -24.87
CA VAL A 145 -23.41 7.86 -23.77
C VAL A 145 -22.92 6.53 -24.31
N GLN A 146 -21.93 5.98 -23.65
CA GLN A 146 -21.40 4.63 -23.85
C GLN A 146 -21.73 3.76 -22.65
N ARG A 147 -21.82 2.45 -22.86
CA ARG A 147 -22.05 1.47 -21.78
C ARG A 147 -20.88 0.52 -21.65
N THR A 148 -20.61 0.14 -20.42
CA THR A 148 -19.61 -0.86 -20.08
C THR A 148 -20.14 -1.78 -19.00
N ASN A 149 -19.74 -3.05 -19.05
CA ASN A 149 -20.08 -4.05 -18.06
C ASN A 149 -18.78 -4.51 -17.35
N ILE A 150 -18.35 -3.76 -16.36
CA ILE A 150 -17.11 -4.01 -15.65
C ILE A 150 -17.34 -4.32 -14.18
N ARG A 151 -16.43 -5.10 -13.60
CA ARG A 151 -16.27 -5.19 -12.15
C ARG A 151 -15.22 -4.20 -11.68
N VAL A 152 -15.53 -3.41 -10.67
CA VAL A 152 -14.58 -2.44 -10.08
C VAL A 152 -14.05 -2.96 -8.76
N VAL A 153 -12.73 -2.96 -8.60
CA VAL A 153 -12.03 -3.16 -7.34
C VAL A 153 -11.19 -1.90 -7.10
N ALA A 154 -11.43 -1.22 -5.99
CA ALA A 154 -10.70 0.00 -5.64
C ALA A 154 -9.71 -0.26 -4.49
N ALA A 155 -8.61 0.48 -4.45
CA ALA A 155 -7.71 0.48 -3.30
C ALA A 155 -7.37 1.91 -2.87
N THR A 156 -7.10 2.06 -1.57
CA THR A 156 -6.68 3.34 -1.00
C THR A 156 -5.79 3.14 0.22
N ASN A 157 -4.88 4.08 0.45
CA ASN A 157 -4.07 4.21 1.66
C ASN A 157 -4.55 5.36 2.55
N VAL A 158 -5.55 6.13 2.09
CA VAL A 158 -6.12 7.29 2.79
C VAL A 158 -7.41 6.87 3.50
N ASP A 159 -7.68 7.44 4.67
CA ASP A 159 -8.98 7.36 5.31
C ASP A 159 -10.00 8.17 4.51
N LEU A 160 -10.86 7.45 3.75
CA LEU A 160 -11.89 8.08 2.92
C LEU A 160 -12.96 8.78 3.75
N GLN A 161 -13.25 8.35 4.97
CA GLN A 161 -14.21 9.04 5.84
C GLN A 161 -13.69 10.42 6.25
N ASP A 162 -12.39 10.51 6.52
CA ASP A 162 -11.73 11.77 6.81
C ASP A 162 -11.65 12.66 5.56
N ALA A 163 -11.40 12.07 4.39
CA ALA A 163 -11.46 12.77 3.11
C ALA A 163 -12.86 13.33 2.79
N ILE A 164 -13.93 12.62 3.14
CA ILE A 164 -15.32 13.09 3.03
C ILE A 164 -15.56 14.31 3.93
N LYS A 165 -15.15 14.25 5.20
CA LYS A 165 -15.24 15.39 6.13
C LYS A 165 -14.52 16.64 5.59
N ARG A 166 -13.38 16.45 4.94
CA ARG A 166 -12.59 17.52 4.30
C ARG A 166 -13.11 17.92 2.91
N LYS A 167 -14.23 17.35 2.44
CA LYS A 167 -14.82 17.58 1.11
C LYS A 167 -13.86 17.27 -0.05
N LYS A 168 -12.94 16.35 0.14
CA LYS A 168 -12.03 15.84 -0.90
C LYS A 168 -12.53 14.56 -1.57
N PHE A 169 -13.46 13.86 -0.94
CA PHE A 169 -14.07 12.64 -1.47
C PHE A 169 -15.60 12.71 -1.34
N ARG A 170 -16.32 12.17 -2.31
CA ARG A 170 -17.79 12.15 -2.32
C ARG A 170 -18.32 11.01 -1.47
N GLU A 171 -19.29 11.28 -0.64
CA GLU A 171 -19.91 10.30 0.24
C GLU A 171 -20.68 9.23 -0.53
N ASP A 172 -21.39 9.60 -1.60
CA ASP A 172 -22.15 8.69 -2.46
C ASP A 172 -21.22 7.67 -3.16
N LEU A 173 -20.09 8.11 -3.68
CA LEU A 173 -19.07 7.23 -4.26
C LEU A 173 -18.46 6.28 -3.21
N TYR A 174 -18.20 6.77 -2.00
CA TYR A 174 -17.71 5.94 -0.91
C TYR A 174 -18.64 4.76 -0.64
N TYR A 175 -19.94 5.00 -0.44
CA TYR A 175 -20.89 3.91 -0.20
C TYR A 175 -20.99 2.93 -1.37
N ARG A 176 -20.81 3.40 -2.59
CA ARG A 176 -20.87 2.53 -3.77
C ARG A 176 -19.61 1.67 -3.93
N LEU A 177 -18.43 2.17 -3.59
CA LEU A 177 -17.18 1.43 -3.61
C LEU A 177 -17.06 0.50 -2.40
N ASN A 178 -17.48 0.94 -1.23
CA ASN A 178 -17.34 0.25 0.05
C ASN A 178 -18.46 -0.77 0.30
N THR A 179 -18.83 -1.56 -0.71
CA THR A 179 -19.81 -2.63 -0.53
C THR A 179 -19.20 -3.78 0.28
N VAL A 180 -17.94 -4.13 0.02
CA VAL A 180 -17.15 -5.06 0.84
C VAL A 180 -15.77 -4.47 1.03
N THR A 181 -15.38 -4.30 2.30
CA THR A 181 -14.03 -3.84 2.67
C THR A 181 -13.09 -5.02 2.88
N ILE A 182 -11.90 -4.94 2.31
CA ILE A 182 -10.79 -5.84 2.58
C ILE A 182 -9.68 -5.02 3.22
N GLU A 183 -9.51 -5.18 4.53
CA GLU A 183 -8.49 -4.46 5.28
C GLU A 183 -7.18 -5.25 5.36
N LEU A 184 -6.09 -4.65 4.92
CA LEU A 184 -4.77 -5.24 5.00
C LEU A 184 -4.01 -4.72 6.22
N PRO A 185 -3.52 -5.63 7.07
CA PRO A 185 -2.76 -5.24 8.24
C PRO A 185 -1.41 -4.63 7.85
N PRO A 186 -0.96 -3.57 8.54
CA PRO A 186 0.40 -3.07 8.37
C PRO A 186 1.42 -4.12 8.82
N LEU A 187 2.63 -4.03 8.27
CA LEU A 187 3.66 -5.04 8.49
C LEU A 187 4.02 -5.24 9.96
N ARG A 188 4.01 -4.16 10.76
CA ARG A 188 4.26 -4.19 12.21
C ARG A 188 3.27 -5.06 13.00
N ASP A 189 2.06 -5.28 12.48
CA ASP A 189 1.00 -6.08 13.13
C ASP A 189 0.96 -7.53 12.59
N ARG A 190 1.92 -7.90 11.73
CA ARG A 190 2.04 -9.23 11.13
C ARG A 190 3.06 -10.14 11.82
N GLY A 191 3.70 -9.66 12.89
CA GLY A 191 4.58 -10.47 13.74
C GLY A 191 5.71 -11.19 12.97
N ASP A 192 5.75 -12.51 13.06
CA ASP A 192 6.81 -13.34 12.44
C ASP A 192 6.83 -13.29 10.90
N ASP A 193 5.79 -12.79 10.25
CA ASP A 193 5.78 -12.60 8.80
C ASP A 193 6.93 -11.70 8.34
N ILE A 194 7.38 -10.76 9.20
CA ILE A 194 8.51 -9.86 8.92
C ILE A 194 9.78 -10.68 8.66
N ARG A 195 10.05 -11.69 9.49
CA ARG A 195 11.21 -12.59 9.31
C ARG A 195 11.10 -13.44 8.05
N LEU A 196 9.88 -13.92 7.75
CA LEU A 196 9.64 -14.71 6.53
C LEU A 196 9.88 -13.88 5.28
N LEU A 197 9.38 -12.64 5.26
CA LEU A 197 9.57 -11.70 4.17
C LEU A 197 11.04 -11.33 3.99
N PHE A 198 11.76 -11.03 5.09
CA PHE A 198 13.21 -10.73 5.03
C PHE A 198 13.97 -11.89 4.37
N ARG A 199 13.77 -13.13 4.87
CA ARG A 199 14.45 -14.31 4.31
C ARG A 199 14.13 -14.53 2.84
N LYS A 200 12.88 -14.34 2.45
CA LYS A 200 12.46 -14.48 1.05
C LYS A 200 13.14 -13.44 0.16
N PHE A 201 13.12 -12.17 0.54
CA PHE A 201 13.76 -11.11 -0.25
C PHE A 201 15.28 -11.29 -0.33
N ALA A 202 15.92 -11.71 0.76
CA ALA A 202 17.34 -12.03 0.76
C ALA A 202 17.67 -13.21 -0.18
N ALA A 203 16.84 -14.26 -0.19
CA ALA A 203 17.00 -15.38 -1.09
C ALA A 203 16.75 -14.98 -2.55
N ASP A 204 15.67 -14.24 -2.84
CA ASP A 204 15.36 -13.78 -4.21
C ASP A 204 16.46 -12.90 -4.78
N PHE A 205 17.05 -12.04 -3.95
CA PHE A 205 18.18 -11.20 -4.33
C PHE A 205 19.43 -12.04 -4.61
N ALA A 206 19.72 -12.99 -3.73
CA ALA A 206 20.86 -13.90 -3.86
C ALA A 206 20.78 -14.72 -5.15
N ASP A 207 19.61 -15.27 -5.46
CA ASP A 207 19.36 -16.04 -6.67
C ASP A 207 19.50 -15.17 -7.93
N LYS A 208 18.95 -13.96 -7.91
CA LYS A 208 19.00 -13.02 -9.04
C LYS A 208 20.43 -12.59 -9.40
N TYR A 209 21.27 -12.35 -8.39
CA TYR A 209 22.64 -11.84 -8.57
C TYR A 209 23.72 -12.90 -8.36
N ARG A 210 23.33 -14.18 -8.11
CA ARG A 210 24.24 -15.33 -7.90
C ARG A 210 25.23 -15.08 -6.78
N MET A 211 24.76 -14.56 -5.65
CA MET A 211 25.55 -14.30 -4.45
C MET A 211 24.94 -15.01 -3.24
N PRO A 212 25.71 -15.25 -2.16
CA PRO A 212 25.17 -15.84 -0.95
C PRO A 212 24.10 -14.94 -0.30
N PRO A 213 22.99 -15.51 0.20
CA PRO A 213 21.96 -14.71 0.88
C PRO A 213 22.48 -14.15 2.22
N ILE A 214 22.05 -12.94 2.54
CA ILE A 214 22.31 -12.34 3.86
C ILE A 214 21.44 -12.96 4.93
N ARG A 215 21.93 -12.99 6.17
CA ARG A 215 21.24 -13.47 7.36
C ARG A 215 21.35 -12.44 8.47
N LEU A 216 20.40 -12.42 9.38
CA LEU A 216 20.44 -11.55 10.55
C LEU A 216 20.93 -12.34 11.76
N ASN A 217 21.80 -11.76 12.59
CA ASN A 217 22.07 -12.29 13.91
C ASN A 217 20.83 -12.11 14.84
N GLU A 218 20.82 -12.68 16.02
CA GLU A 218 19.67 -12.65 16.93
C GLU A 218 19.29 -11.24 17.38
N GLU A 219 20.28 -10.38 17.61
CA GLU A 219 20.03 -8.99 17.99
C GLU A 219 19.41 -8.16 16.84
N ALA A 220 19.90 -8.36 15.61
CA ALA A 220 19.33 -7.73 14.42
C ALA A 220 17.91 -8.23 14.14
N GLN A 221 17.62 -9.53 14.37
CA GLN A 221 16.27 -10.07 14.27
C GLN A 221 15.32 -9.41 15.26
N SER A 222 15.76 -9.19 16.48
CA SER A 222 14.98 -8.50 17.51
C SER A 222 14.68 -7.06 17.12
N LEU A 223 15.66 -6.34 16.58
CA LEU A 223 15.49 -4.99 16.06
C LEU A 223 14.53 -4.96 14.87
N LEU A 224 14.65 -5.92 13.92
CA LEU A 224 13.77 -6.04 12.76
C LEU A 224 12.29 -6.14 13.16
N LEU A 225 11.99 -6.94 14.19
CA LEU A 225 10.62 -7.13 14.71
C LEU A 225 10.10 -5.91 15.48
N ALA A 226 10.98 -5.19 16.18
CA ALA A 226 10.63 -4.03 16.99
C ALA A 226 10.41 -2.76 16.16
N TYR A 227 10.87 -2.73 14.90
CA TYR A 227 10.75 -1.55 14.05
C TYR A 227 9.33 -1.38 13.49
N ASN A 228 8.88 -0.13 13.35
CA ASN A 228 7.48 0.19 13.00
C ASN A 228 7.12 0.00 11.51
N TRP A 229 8.09 -0.07 10.62
CA TRP A 229 7.91 -0.28 9.19
C TRP A 229 6.89 0.66 8.52
N PRO A 230 7.06 1.99 8.58
CA PRO A 230 6.08 2.93 8.00
C PRO A 230 5.87 2.77 6.49
N GLY A 231 6.87 2.27 5.77
CA GLY A 231 6.77 1.90 4.35
C GLY A 231 6.50 0.42 4.11
N ASN A 232 6.15 -0.34 5.16
CA ASN A 232 5.70 -1.73 5.11
C ASN A 232 6.63 -2.66 4.29
N ILE A 233 6.05 -3.52 3.45
CA ILE A 233 6.78 -4.51 2.65
C ILE A 233 7.71 -3.84 1.63
N ARG A 234 7.29 -2.69 1.05
CA ARG A 234 8.12 -1.94 0.09
C ARG A 234 9.40 -1.43 0.75
N GLN A 235 9.29 -0.91 1.96
CA GLN A 235 10.46 -0.46 2.74
C GLN A 235 11.36 -1.63 3.14
N LEU A 236 10.78 -2.73 3.65
CA LEU A 236 11.52 -3.92 4.02
C LEU A 236 12.32 -4.47 2.83
N ARG A 237 11.70 -4.60 1.67
CA ARG A 237 12.37 -5.05 0.45
C ARG A 237 13.56 -4.16 0.09
N ASN A 238 13.36 -2.85 0.06
CA ASN A 238 14.43 -1.89 -0.27
C ASN A 238 15.62 -1.98 0.71
N ILE A 239 15.34 -2.19 2.00
CA ILE A 239 16.40 -2.36 3.01
C ILE A 239 17.15 -3.68 2.80
N VAL A 240 16.44 -4.78 2.54
CA VAL A 240 17.06 -6.08 2.27
C VAL A 240 17.93 -6.03 1.02
N GLU A 241 17.44 -5.43 -0.07
CA GLU A 241 18.20 -5.25 -1.31
C GLU A 241 19.45 -4.40 -1.08
N ARG A 242 19.33 -3.28 -0.35
CA ARG A 242 20.46 -2.42 0.01
C ARG A 242 21.51 -3.15 0.83
N LEU A 243 21.09 -3.83 1.91
CA LEU A 243 21.98 -4.61 2.75
C LEU A 243 22.67 -5.74 1.96
N SER A 244 21.97 -6.40 1.05
CA SER A 244 22.53 -7.44 0.20
C SER A 244 23.67 -6.95 -0.72
N VAL A 245 23.64 -5.66 -1.08
CA VAL A 245 24.69 -5.03 -1.90
C VAL A 245 25.87 -4.55 -1.06
N ILE A 246 25.59 -3.91 0.08
CA ILE A 246 26.61 -3.15 0.85
C ILE A 246 27.34 -4.04 1.83
N ALA A 247 26.69 -5.08 2.39
CA ALA A 247 27.27 -5.89 3.44
C ALA A 247 28.42 -6.76 2.91
N GLU A 248 29.61 -6.56 3.45
CA GLU A 248 30.79 -7.41 3.20
C GLU A 248 30.57 -8.78 3.82
N ASP A 249 30.17 -8.80 5.08
CA ASP A 249 29.77 -10.02 5.78
C ASP A 249 28.31 -10.38 5.45
N ARG A 250 28.06 -11.67 5.26
CA ARG A 250 26.69 -12.15 5.01
C ARG A 250 25.85 -12.29 6.27
N GLU A 251 26.44 -12.12 7.43
CA GLU A 251 25.74 -12.03 8.71
C GLU A 251 25.62 -10.56 9.13
N ILE A 252 24.39 -10.06 9.10
CA ILE A 252 24.05 -8.67 9.39
C ILE A 252 23.94 -8.47 10.90
N SER A 253 24.76 -7.59 11.45
CA SER A 253 24.69 -7.18 12.85
C SER A 253 23.57 -6.16 13.08
N LYS A 254 23.23 -5.96 14.37
CA LYS A 254 22.23 -4.97 14.79
C LYS A 254 22.67 -3.54 14.45
N GLU A 255 23.95 -3.23 14.55
CA GLU A 255 24.55 -1.94 14.27
C GLU A 255 24.38 -1.60 12.79
N LEU A 256 24.78 -2.53 11.91
CA LEU A 256 24.67 -2.39 10.48
C LEU A 256 23.19 -2.25 10.05
N LEU A 257 22.29 -3.06 10.61
CA LEU A 257 20.86 -2.91 10.33
C LEU A 257 20.34 -1.54 10.78
N ARG A 258 20.75 -1.07 11.97
CA ARG A 258 20.32 0.21 12.53
C ARG A 258 20.78 1.41 11.73
N GLU A 259 21.98 1.38 11.18
CA GLU A 259 22.52 2.42 10.30
C GLU A 259 21.68 2.59 9.02
N HIS A 260 21.10 1.49 8.53
CA HIS A 260 20.31 1.50 7.31
C HIS A 260 18.80 1.71 7.52
N LEU A 261 18.35 1.71 8.79
CA LEU A 261 16.97 2.03 9.15
C LEU A 261 16.80 3.55 9.28
N PRO A 262 15.76 4.16 8.66
CA PRO A 262 15.45 5.58 8.86
C PRO A 262 15.27 5.92 10.34
N ALA A 263 15.94 6.96 10.81
CA ALA A 263 15.96 7.36 12.23
C ALA A 263 14.60 7.83 12.79
N ASN A 264 13.67 8.23 11.93
CA ASN A 264 12.38 8.82 12.31
C ASN A 264 11.26 7.80 12.60
N ALA A 265 11.52 6.50 12.52
CA ALA A 265 10.53 5.50 12.88
C ALA A 265 10.81 5.06 14.33
N GLU A 266 9.93 5.45 15.24
CA GLU A 266 9.99 5.02 16.63
C GLU A 266 10.04 3.49 16.74
N VAL A 267 11.04 2.98 17.40
CA VAL A 267 11.14 1.56 17.75
C VAL A 267 10.07 1.30 18.81
N ARG A 268 9.15 0.38 18.54
CA ARG A 268 8.22 -0.11 19.59
C ARG A 268 9.08 -0.73 20.70
N HIS A 269 9.25 -0.03 21.80
CA HIS A 269 9.66 -0.69 23.02
C HIS A 269 8.52 -1.61 23.42
N PRO A 270 8.73 -2.94 23.57
CA PRO A 270 7.72 -3.76 24.20
C PRO A 270 7.43 -3.07 25.54
N ALA A 271 6.17 -2.70 25.74
CA ALA A 271 5.73 -2.19 27.03
C ALA A 271 6.05 -3.31 28.02
N ILE A 272 7.21 -3.21 28.70
CA ILE A 272 7.47 -3.96 29.92
C ILE A 272 6.39 -3.44 30.85
N ILE A 273 5.33 -4.22 31.02
CA ILE A 273 4.42 -4.06 32.15
C ILE A 273 5.33 -4.26 33.35
N ARG A 274 5.94 -3.17 33.81
CA ARG A 274 6.46 -3.11 35.17
C ARG A 274 5.22 -3.21 36.06
N VAL A 275 4.93 -4.43 36.47
CA VAL A 275 4.16 -4.67 37.67
C VAL A 275 5.09 -4.16 38.80
N SER A 276 5.09 -2.86 38.97
CA SER A 276 5.57 -2.26 40.20
C SER A 276 4.64 -2.77 41.28
N HIS A 277 5.16 -3.62 42.16
CA HIS A 277 4.57 -3.88 43.46
C HIS A 277 4.20 -2.53 44.08
N MET A 278 2.92 -2.19 44.02
CA MET A 278 2.32 -1.14 44.81
C MET A 278 1.78 -1.80 46.08
N GLU A 279 2.70 -2.19 46.94
CA GLU A 279 2.43 -2.36 48.36
C GLU A 279 2.76 -1.02 49.03
N ASP A 280 1.84 -0.60 49.91
CA ASP A 280 1.92 0.50 50.87
C ASP A 280 1.88 1.94 50.33
N ASN A 281 0.63 2.44 50.20
CA ASN A 281 0.26 3.75 50.79
C ASN A 281 -1.25 3.97 50.76
N TYR A 282 -1.99 3.21 51.56
CA TYR A 282 -3.33 3.58 52.00
C TYR A 282 -3.23 4.24 53.36
N ARG A 283 -2.93 5.56 53.42
CA ARG A 283 -3.24 6.39 54.59
C ARG A 283 -3.46 7.84 54.15
N SER A 284 -4.65 8.33 54.47
CA SER A 284 -5.03 9.72 54.66
C SER A 284 -5.29 10.57 53.42
N PHE A 285 -6.57 10.65 52.99
CA PHE A 285 -7.13 11.90 52.54
C PHE A 285 -8.36 12.24 53.42
N ASP A 286 -8.08 13.08 54.38
CA ASP A 286 -9.10 13.76 55.16
C ASP A 286 -9.47 15.09 54.46
N ASN A 287 -10.74 15.42 54.60
CA ASN A 287 -11.41 16.60 54.07
C ASN A 287 -10.67 17.92 54.36
N ASN A 288 -10.51 18.83 53.40
CA ASN A 288 -11.16 20.15 53.47
C ASN A 288 -10.77 21.10 52.33
N SER A 289 -11.74 21.88 51.85
CA SER A 289 -11.68 23.26 51.36
C SER A 289 -11.27 23.58 49.93
N ALA A 290 -12.25 23.84 49.10
CA ALA A 290 -12.53 25.13 48.41
C ALA A 290 -11.64 25.65 47.29
N LYS A 291 -12.28 25.81 46.12
CA LYS A 291 -12.12 26.86 45.08
C LYS A 291 -10.87 26.88 44.19
N GLY A 292 -11.15 26.75 42.88
CA GLY A 292 -10.33 27.27 41.82
C GLY A 292 -10.44 26.48 40.53
N ASP A 293 -11.08 27.08 39.53
CA ASP A 293 -11.26 26.63 38.14
C ASP A 293 -10.02 26.06 37.46
N ILE A 294 -10.13 24.84 36.87
CA ILE A 294 -9.41 24.42 35.65
C ILE A 294 -10.21 23.25 35.01
N PRO A 295 -10.47 23.23 33.68
CA PRO A 295 -11.24 22.17 33.02
C PRO A 295 -10.33 20.98 32.70
N GLY A 296 -10.27 20.01 33.60
CA GLY A 296 -9.50 18.76 33.49
C GLY A 296 -10.32 17.49 33.71
N GLY A 297 -11.66 17.56 33.62
CA GLY A 297 -12.55 16.49 34.04
C GLY A 297 -12.73 15.29 33.11
N SER A 298 -12.04 15.23 31.96
CA SER A 298 -12.27 14.20 30.94
C SER A 298 -11.48 12.90 31.18
N MET A 299 -10.29 12.97 31.75
CA MET A 299 -9.39 11.83 31.93
C MET A 299 -9.76 10.98 33.15
N GLU A 300 -10.18 11.63 34.24
CA GLU A 300 -10.59 10.97 35.48
C GLU A 300 -11.91 10.24 35.32
N MET A 301 -12.83 10.80 34.53
CA MET A 301 -14.09 10.15 34.16
C MET A 301 -13.87 8.91 33.29
N LEU A 302 -12.90 8.96 32.41
CA LEU A 302 -12.50 7.83 31.53
C LEU A 302 -11.88 6.70 32.36
N TYR A 303 -11.03 7.01 33.31
CA TYR A 303 -10.45 6.01 34.22
C TYR A 303 -11.52 5.35 35.10
N LYS A 304 -12.49 6.11 35.58
CA LYS A 304 -13.61 5.58 36.38
C LYS A 304 -14.48 4.65 35.53
N MET A 305 -14.79 5.02 34.30
CA MET A 305 -15.57 4.23 33.37
C MET A 305 -14.86 2.90 32.99
N ILE A 306 -13.55 2.94 32.77
CA ILE A 306 -12.73 1.74 32.49
C ILE A 306 -12.69 0.82 33.73
N TYR A 307 -12.61 1.37 34.92
CA TYR A 307 -12.59 0.59 36.16
C TYR A 307 -13.95 -0.08 36.43
N ASP A 308 -15.05 0.61 36.20
CA ASP A 308 -16.39 0.07 36.36
C ASP A 308 -16.67 -1.04 35.32
N LEU A 309 -16.25 -0.86 34.06
CA LEU A 309 -16.35 -1.88 33.00
C LEU A 309 -15.54 -3.15 33.34
N LYS A 310 -14.33 -2.98 33.91
CA LYS A 310 -13.49 -4.10 34.33
C LYS A 310 -14.15 -4.93 35.46
N ASN A 311 -14.80 -4.27 36.40
CA ASN A 311 -15.52 -4.94 37.47
C ASN A 311 -16.76 -5.70 36.94
N GLU A 312 -17.49 -5.12 36.02
CA GLU A 312 -18.66 -5.73 35.38
C GLU A 312 -18.31 -6.99 34.58
N VAL A 313 -17.19 -6.94 33.82
CA VAL A 313 -16.63 -8.10 33.09
C VAL A 313 -16.19 -9.20 34.07
N SER A 314 -15.56 -8.83 35.20
CA SER A 314 -15.14 -9.80 36.23
C SER A 314 -16.32 -10.49 36.89
N ASP A 315 -17.42 -9.77 37.17
CA ASP A 315 -18.62 -10.32 37.75
C ASP A 315 -19.40 -11.21 36.76
N LEU A 316 -19.47 -10.82 35.48
CA LEU A 316 -20.00 -11.67 34.41
C LEU A 316 -19.21 -12.98 34.27
N SER A 317 -17.89 -12.91 34.34
CA SER A 317 -17.04 -14.10 34.30
C SER A 317 -17.26 -15.05 35.46
N ARG A 318 -17.45 -14.52 36.68
CA ARG A 318 -17.83 -15.32 37.87
C ARG A 318 -19.24 -15.95 37.76
N HIS A 319 -20.18 -15.24 37.19
CA HIS A 319 -21.53 -15.78 36.96
C HIS A 319 -21.54 -16.87 35.91
N LEU A 320 -20.71 -16.73 34.84
CA LEU A 320 -20.55 -17.76 33.81
C LEU A 320 -19.91 -19.04 34.37
N HIS A 321 -18.87 -18.92 35.21
CA HIS A 321 -18.25 -20.08 35.89
C HIS A 321 -19.24 -20.79 36.82
N LYS A 322 -20.03 -20.04 37.60
CA LYS A 322 -21.09 -20.62 38.45
C LYS A 322 -22.19 -21.31 37.65
N ALA A 323 -22.53 -20.78 36.46
CA ALA A 323 -23.55 -21.39 35.61
C ALA A 323 -23.04 -22.66 34.90
N MET A 324 -21.73 -22.74 34.63
CA MET A 324 -21.09 -23.94 34.04
C MET A 324 -20.92 -25.05 35.08
N ASP A 325 -20.58 -24.72 36.35
CA ASP A 325 -20.50 -25.70 37.44
C ASP A 325 -21.87 -26.27 37.89
N ALA A 326 -22.95 -25.53 37.64
CA ALA A 326 -24.31 -25.98 37.96
C ALA A 326 -24.95 -26.93 36.93
N ARG A 327 -24.22 -27.28 35.87
CA ARG A 327 -24.75 -28.08 34.74
C ARG A 327 -23.95 -29.38 34.50
N ALA A 328 -23.57 -30.09 35.57
CA ALA A 328 -23.07 -31.46 35.51
C ALA A 328 -24.20 -32.42 36.00
N PRO A 329 -24.80 -33.22 35.15
CA PRO A 329 -25.59 -34.36 35.60
C PRO A 329 -24.73 -35.60 35.72
N HIS A 330 -24.92 -36.29 36.82
CA HIS A 330 -24.39 -37.62 37.15
C HIS A 330 -24.67 -38.66 36.07
N GLY A 331 -23.74 -39.58 35.96
CA GLY A 331 -23.54 -40.68 35.07
C GLY A 331 -24.69 -41.60 34.73
N VAL A 332 -24.44 -42.42 33.74
CA VAL A 332 -24.64 -43.90 33.72
C VAL A 332 -23.81 -44.48 32.60
N ASP A 333 -23.08 -45.58 32.93
CA ASP A 333 -22.38 -46.53 32.10
C ASP A 333 -23.25 -47.15 30.98
N THR A 334 -22.69 -47.40 29.83
CA THR A 334 -22.60 -48.71 29.17
C THR A 334 -21.98 -48.63 27.77
N ALA A 335 -20.92 -49.38 27.55
CA ALA A 335 -20.42 -49.80 26.24
C ALA A 335 -21.02 -51.18 25.91
N PRO A 336 -20.69 -51.90 24.81
CA PRO A 336 -20.39 -51.53 23.43
C PRO A 336 -21.24 -52.34 22.43
N THR A 337 -21.24 -52.06 21.14
CA THR A 337 -21.24 -53.09 20.10
C THR A 337 -20.91 -52.58 18.70
N SER A 338 -20.00 -53.29 18.09
CA SER A 338 -19.58 -53.35 16.70
C SER A 338 -20.72 -53.54 15.70
N TYR A 339 -20.59 -53.00 14.48
CA TYR A 339 -20.82 -53.79 13.25
C TYR A 339 -20.08 -53.16 12.06
N VAL A 340 -19.31 -54.00 11.42
CA VAL A 340 -18.70 -53.97 10.10
C VAL A 340 -19.81 -54.06 9.04
N ASP A 341 -19.75 -53.35 7.93
CA ASP A 341 -19.74 -54.01 6.64
C ASP A 341 -19.31 -53.09 5.48
N SER A 342 -18.51 -53.69 4.68
CA SER A 342 -17.92 -53.49 3.40
C SER A 342 -18.89 -53.23 2.25
N SER A 343 -18.53 -52.39 1.30
CA SER A 343 -18.70 -52.70 -0.14
C SER A 343 -17.79 -51.86 -1.01
N ILE A 344 -16.81 -52.54 -1.51
CA ILE A 344 -15.94 -52.23 -2.66
C ILE A 344 -16.79 -52.11 -3.93
N ARG A 345 -16.49 -51.11 -4.78
CA ARG A 345 -16.56 -51.29 -6.25
C ARG A 345 -15.51 -50.44 -6.95
N THR A 346 -14.73 -51.19 -7.70
CA THR A 346 -13.61 -50.91 -8.57
C THR A 346 -13.98 -50.14 -9.86
N LEU A 347 -13.08 -49.27 -10.27
CA LEU A 347 -12.48 -48.86 -11.56
C LEU A 347 -13.23 -49.17 -12.89
N PRO A 348 -12.97 -48.41 -13.99
CA PRO A 348 -11.73 -48.60 -14.72
C PRO A 348 -11.00 -47.37 -15.26
N THR A 349 -9.74 -47.60 -15.40
CA THR A 349 -8.67 -46.89 -16.11
C THR A 349 -8.97 -46.71 -17.60
N ALA A 350 -8.66 -45.56 -18.16
CA ALA A 350 -8.37 -45.43 -19.58
C ALA A 350 -7.17 -44.50 -19.77
N ILE A 351 -6.17 -45.11 -20.31
CA ILE A 351 -4.92 -44.63 -20.87
C ILE A 351 -5.21 -43.79 -22.11
N VAL A 352 -4.59 -42.66 -22.32
CA VAL A 352 -4.01 -42.23 -23.61
C VAL A 352 -2.88 -41.23 -23.36
N SER A 353 -1.75 -41.58 -23.93
CA SER A 353 -0.47 -40.86 -23.99
C SER A 353 -0.42 -39.86 -25.17
N PRO A 354 0.71 -39.21 -25.46
CA PRO A 354 0.84 -37.78 -25.70
C PRO A 354 0.94 -37.46 -27.22
N ILE A 355 0.65 -36.21 -27.57
CA ILE A 355 1.03 -35.70 -28.90
C ILE A 355 1.93 -34.48 -28.70
N ASN A 356 3.12 -34.66 -29.22
CA ASN A 356 4.16 -33.68 -29.50
C ASN A 356 3.86 -33.09 -30.89
N GLU A 357 4.03 -31.78 -31.09
CA GLU A 357 4.62 -31.19 -32.29
C GLU A 357 4.44 -29.67 -32.29
N ARG A 358 5.53 -28.95 -32.12
CA ARG A 358 6.24 -28.07 -33.05
C ARG A 358 5.37 -27.01 -33.76
N GLY A 359 5.68 -25.76 -33.44
CA GLY A 359 5.34 -24.57 -34.21
C GLY A 359 6.16 -23.37 -33.75
N ALA A 360 7.39 -23.29 -34.23
CA ALA A 360 8.24 -22.13 -34.05
C ALA A 360 7.74 -20.96 -34.91
N PHE A 361 7.58 -19.78 -34.32
CA PHE A 361 7.75 -18.51 -35.04
C PHE A 361 8.74 -17.66 -34.26
N VAL A 362 9.93 -17.58 -34.90
CA VAL A 362 10.98 -16.62 -34.56
C VAL A 362 10.75 -15.41 -35.44
N GLU A 363 10.49 -14.27 -34.86
CA GLU A 363 10.67 -13.02 -35.58
C GLU A 363 11.70 -12.16 -34.85
N ALA A 364 12.75 -11.88 -35.60
CA ALA A 364 13.98 -11.24 -35.20
C ALA A 364 13.77 -9.75 -34.95
N ILE A 365 14.25 -9.26 -33.81
CA ILE A 365 14.48 -7.84 -33.56
C ILE A 365 15.91 -7.52 -33.97
N PRO A 366 16.15 -6.47 -34.79
CA PRO A 366 17.51 -6.08 -35.17
C PRO A 366 18.28 -5.49 -33.98
N ARG A 367 19.43 -6.05 -33.69
CA ARG A 367 20.49 -5.39 -32.93
C ARG A 367 21.12 -4.35 -33.87
N ASP A 368 21.06 -3.08 -33.45
CA ASP A 368 22.15 -2.10 -33.54
C ASP A 368 21.61 -0.70 -33.21
N MET A 369 21.93 -0.24 -32.04
CA MET A 369 22.23 1.16 -31.75
C MET A 369 23.00 1.22 -30.43
N THR A 370 24.29 1.07 -30.54
CA THR A 370 25.24 1.47 -29.49
C THR A 370 25.28 2.99 -29.43
N VAL A 371 24.80 3.54 -28.31
CA VAL A 371 25.05 4.93 -27.93
C VAL A 371 26.27 4.95 -27.02
N PRO A 372 27.32 5.73 -27.33
CA PRO A 372 28.51 5.78 -26.51
C PRO A 372 28.23 6.54 -25.20
N VAL A 373 28.49 5.85 -24.10
CA VAL A 373 28.57 6.46 -22.77
C VAL A 373 29.90 7.19 -22.69
N THR A 374 29.88 8.51 -22.81
CA THR A 374 30.99 9.33 -22.38
C THR A 374 30.76 9.81 -20.97
N HIS A 375 31.47 9.18 -20.04
CA HIS A 375 31.77 9.76 -18.74
C HIS A 375 32.56 11.07 -18.95
N ASN A 376 32.04 12.16 -18.45
CA ASN A 376 32.85 13.27 -18.00
C ASN A 376 32.23 13.84 -16.71
N LEU A 377 32.63 13.25 -15.59
CA LEU A 377 32.60 13.84 -14.26
C LEU A 377 33.89 14.70 -14.16
N GLY A 378 33.70 15.99 -14.06
CA GLY A 378 34.83 16.88 -13.79
C GLY A 378 34.42 18.33 -13.80
N SER A 379 33.89 18.83 -12.67
CA SER A 379 34.26 20.15 -12.13
C SER A 379 33.61 20.32 -10.74
N GLU A 380 34.51 20.51 -9.82
CA GLU A 380 34.34 20.74 -8.40
C GLU A 380 33.29 21.80 -8.11
N PHE A 381 32.27 21.41 -7.34
CA PHE A 381 31.41 22.35 -6.64
C PHE A 381 32.23 22.91 -5.47
N SER A 382 32.61 24.17 -5.53
CA SER A 382 33.11 24.89 -4.39
C SER A 382 31.95 25.10 -3.40
N THR A 383 32.08 24.52 -2.23
CA THR A 383 31.13 24.66 -1.10
C THR A 383 30.99 26.10 -0.61
N SER A 384 31.87 27.00 -1.03
CA SER A 384 31.87 28.42 -0.60
C SER A 384 30.69 29.24 -1.14
N ASP A 385 30.17 28.90 -2.33
CA ASP A 385 29.12 29.70 -2.97
C ASP A 385 27.73 29.41 -2.39
N TYR A 386 27.54 28.24 -1.77
CA TYR A 386 26.31 27.90 -1.02
C TYR A 386 26.31 28.43 0.42
N GLU A 387 27.48 28.55 1.04
CA GLU A 387 27.62 29.06 2.40
C GLU A 387 27.34 30.56 2.49
N GLU A 388 27.58 31.34 1.43
CA GLU A 388 27.26 32.77 1.38
C GLU A 388 25.75 33.06 1.35
N ILE A 389 24.96 32.15 0.73
CA ILE A 389 23.49 32.27 0.67
C ILE A 389 22.83 31.79 1.98
N LEU A 390 23.40 30.79 2.65
CA LEU A 390 22.89 30.22 3.88
C LEU A 390 23.24 31.03 5.15
N ASN A 391 24.28 31.85 5.10
CA ASN A 391 24.73 32.66 6.23
C ASN A 391 24.15 34.06 6.26
N SER A 392 23.24 34.44 5.36
CA SER A 392 22.49 35.70 5.50
C SER A 392 21.33 35.48 6.47
N ASP A 393 21.33 36.17 7.58
CA ASP A 393 20.27 36.21 8.61
C ASP A 393 18.91 36.78 8.10
N ARG A 394 18.66 36.75 6.78
CA ARG A 394 17.42 37.14 6.12
C ARG A 394 16.67 35.94 5.63
N THR A 395 15.46 35.77 6.09
CA THR A 395 14.47 34.85 5.49
C THR A 395 14.12 35.34 4.09
N LEU A 396 14.78 34.82 3.06
CA LEU A 396 14.48 35.11 1.65
C LEU A 396 13.15 34.42 1.27
N SER A 397 12.31 35.16 0.55
CA SER A 397 11.10 34.57 -0.07
C SER A 397 11.49 33.58 -1.18
N LEU A 398 10.57 32.68 -1.57
CA LEU A 398 10.81 31.71 -2.64
C LEU A 398 11.16 32.39 -3.97
N GLU A 399 10.55 33.55 -4.24
CA GLU A 399 10.79 34.35 -5.44
C GLU A 399 12.18 34.99 -5.43
N GLU A 400 12.64 35.48 -4.28
CA GLU A 400 13.99 36.04 -4.13
C GLU A 400 15.06 34.94 -4.27
N MET A 401 14.84 33.75 -3.73
CA MET A 401 15.73 32.61 -3.92
C MET A 401 15.80 32.18 -5.39
N GLU A 402 14.67 32.14 -6.09
CA GLU A 402 14.63 31.82 -7.51
C GLU A 402 15.38 32.85 -8.35
N GLN A 403 15.22 34.11 -8.05
CA GLN A 403 15.91 35.21 -8.72
C GLN A 403 17.43 35.12 -8.55
N GLU A 404 17.91 34.93 -7.32
CA GLU A 404 19.34 34.78 -7.03
C GLU A 404 19.94 33.54 -7.71
N TYR A 405 19.20 32.44 -7.74
CA TYR A 405 19.64 31.21 -8.40
C TYR A 405 19.76 31.39 -9.92
N ILE A 406 18.78 32.05 -10.57
CA ILE A 406 18.85 32.36 -12.01
C ILE A 406 20.03 33.29 -12.31
N LYS A 407 20.27 34.32 -11.51
CA LYS A 407 21.43 35.22 -11.65
C LYS A 407 22.75 34.46 -11.57
N MET A 408 22.89 33.56 -10.60
CA MET A 408 24.11 32.78 -10.41
C MET A 408 24.40 31.89 -11.62
N ILE A 409 23.41 31.16 -12.12
CA ILE A 409 23.60 30.26 -13.29
C ILE A 409 23.86 31.08 -14.56
N LEU A 410 23.21 32.23 -14.73
CA LEU A 410 23.44 33.14 -15.85
C LEU A 410 24.88 33.68 -15.86
N LYS A 411 25.38 34.10 -14.70
CA LYS A 411 26.77 34.56 -14.50
C LYS A 411 27.77 33.43 -14.76
N ARG A 412 27.50 32.22 -14.31
CA ARG A 412 28.32 31.03 -14.56
C ARG A 412 28.41 30.70 -16.03
N ASN A 413 27.37 30.90 -16.79
CA ASN A 413 27.32 30.64 -18.23
C ASN A 413 27.71 31.85 -19.09
N ASN A 414 28.37 32.87 -18.49
CA ASN A 414 28.78 34.10 -19.16
C ASN A 414 27.67 34.77 -19.99
N GLY A 415 26.43 34.74 -19.50
CA GLY A 415 25.27 35.35 -20.14
C GLY A 415 24.68 34.53 -21.30
N VAL A 416 25.14 33.30 -21.55
CA VAL A 416 24.63 32.46 -22.65
C VAL A 416 23.28 31.83 -22.22
N ARG A 417 22.17 32.45 -22.66
CA ARG A 417 20.81 32.10 -22.27
C ARG A 417 20.43 30.65 -22.57
N LYS A 418 20.86 30.11 -23.73
CA LYS A 418 20.57 28.73 -24.10
C LYS A 418 21.20 27.73 -23.14
N LYS A 419 22.47 27.91 -22.79
CA LYS A 419 23.18 27.07 -21.83
C LYS A 419 22.60 27.19 -20.41
N THR A 420 22.16 28.39 -20.03
CA THR A 420 21.50 28.64 -18.77
C THR A 420 20.14 27.95 -18.68
N ALA A 421 19.37 27.94 -19.76
CA ALA A 421 18.09 27.22 -19.83
C ALA A 421 18.28 25.70 -19.70
N ASP A 422 19.29 25.14 -20.38
CA ASP A 422 19.65 23.72 -20.30
C ASP A 422 20.08 23.33 -18.88
N ASP A 423 20.93 24.14 -18.22
CA ASP A 423 21.38 23.91 -16.85
C ASP A 423 20.23 23.99 -15.82
N LEU A 424 19.31 24.92 -16.01
CA LEU A 424 18.11 25.08 -15.19
C LEU A 424 17.02 24.08 -15.52
N LYS A 425 17.18 23.25 -16.55
CA LYS A 425 16.20 22.28 -17.05
C LYS A 425 14.84 22.90 -17.41
N ILE A 426 14.86 24.13 -17.93
CA ILE A 426 13.68 24.87 -18.39
C ILE A 426 13.81 25.24 -19.86
N SER A 427 12.69 25.56 -20.52
CA SER A 427 12.74 26.03 -21.91
C SER A 427 13.33 27.44 -21.99
N GLU A 428 14.02 27.76 -23.10
CA GLU A 428 14.54 29.12 -23.35
C GLU A 428 13.45 30.19 -23.22
N ARG A 429 12.21 29.89 -23.66
CA ARG A 429 11.05 30.76 -23.55
C ARG A 429 10.65 31.01 -22.07
N THR A 430 10.74 29.99 -21.23
CA THR A 430 10.47 30.10 -19.80
C THR A 430 11.54 30.94 -19.11
N LEU A 431 12.81 30.73 -19.44
CA LEU A 431 13.91 31.54 -18.93
C LEU A 431 13.75 33.01 -19.32
N TYR A 432 13.42 33.29 -20.58
CA TYR A 432 13.22 34.65 -21.05
C TYR A 432 12.09 35.37 -20.31
N ARG A 433 10.96 34.67 -20.06
CA ARG A 433 9.86 35.22 -19.26
C ARG A 433 10.30 35.54 -17.85
N LYS A 434 11.06 34.64 -17.18
CA LYS A 434 11.53 34.82 -15.81
C LYS A 434 12.57 35.96 -15.71
N LEU A 435 13.48 36.07 -16.67
CA LEU A 435 14.43 37.18 -16.73
C LEU A 435 13.70 38.54 -16.83
N LYS A 436 12.62 38.58 -17.62
CA LYS A 436 11.79 39.80 -17.76
C LYS A 436 10.93 40.08 -16.53
N GLU A 437 10.42 39.05 -15.86
CA GLU A 437 9.67 39.19 -14.60
C GLU A 437 10.55 39.74 -13.46
N HIS A 438 11.84 39.42 -13.46
CA HIS A 438 12.79 39.79 -12.42
C HIS A 438 13.73 40.95 -12.83
N ASP A 439 13.48 41.62 -13.95
CA ASP A 439 14.29 42.76 -14.46
C ASP A 439 15.80 42.45 -14.58
N LEU A 440 16.12 41.24 -15.06
CA LEU A 440 17.47 40.70 -15.18
C LEU A 440 17.97 40.65 -16.64
N ASP A 441 17.42 41.48 -17.55
CA ASP A 441 17.77 41.50 -18.98
C ASP A 441 19.12 42.15 -19.26
#